data_1ebb9e5ffbe5a78578a449f6da65e725
#
_entry.id   1ebb9e5ffbe5a78578a449f6da65e725
#
_cell.length_a   1.000
_cell.length_b   1.000
_cell.length_c   1.000
_cell.angle_alpha   90.00
_cell.angle_beta   90.00
_cell.angle_gamma   90.00
#
_symmetry.space_group_name_H-M   'P 1'
#
loop_
_entity.id
_entity.type
_entity.pdbx_description
1 polymer ?
#
loop_
_entity_poly.entity_id
_entity_poly.type
_entity_poly.pdbx_seq_one_letter_code
_entity_poly.pdbx_strand_id
1 'polypeptide(L)'
;AGNESLALELLSEKQGFGTWPGHTAYVDAHNALKILRIIKSKHKENWETFLRTSTKAGVDTLLNKEGIFSIFENVKGKNMTYLVCTMHPEYYSHTHPKKSNDKFAFDLRRDPEPLLNMSLSQLKSTIKSFSPKCIRVLKINKAPIILDEQFALKQKPYSSIDLELIKKRAKLVRNSENFCRNIQTIY
;
A
#
# COMPACT_ATOMS: atom_id res chain seq x y z
N ALA A 1 -3.74 21.99 12.35
CA ALA A 1 -3.57 20.55 12.15
C ALA A 1 -2.10 20.24 12.38
N GLY A 2 -1.77 19.64 13.56
CA GLY A 2 -0.40 19.26 13.89
C GLY A 2 0.12 18.18 12.95
N ASN A 3 1.39 18.24 12.58
CA ASN A 3 2.04 17.17 11.82
C ASN A 3 2.06 15.91 12.71
N GLU A 4 1.29 14.88 12.32
CA GLU A 4 1.37 13.59 12.97
C GLU A 4 2.74 12.97 12.63
N SER A 5 3.58 12.82 13.65
CA SER A 5 4.88 12.16 13.51
C SER A 5 4.76 10.70 13.96
N LEU A 6 5.36 9.80 13.19
CA LEU A 6 5.54 8.39 13.54
C LEU A 6 6.90 8.10 14.20
N ALA A 7 7.63 9.14 14.61
CA ALA A 7 8.88 8.96 15.32
C ALA A 7 8.63 8.20 16.63
N LEU A 8 9.45 7.18 16.89
CA LEU A 8 9.32 6.29 18.06
C LEU A 8 9.31 7.06 19.37
N GLU A 9 10.14 8.11 19.47
CA GLU A 9 10.24 8.99 20.63
C GLU A 9 8.90 9.67 20.93
N LEU A 10 8.29 10.32 19.94
CA LEU A 10 6.99 11.01 20.09
C LEU A 10 5.84 10.04 20.37
N LEU A 11 5.87 8.86 19.79
CA LEU A 11 4.89 7.81 20.09
C LEU A 11 5.04 7.31 21.53
N SER A 12 6.28 7.14 21.99
CA SER A 12 6.60 6.70 23.35
C SER A 12 6.18 7.74 24.38
N GLU A 13 6.44 9.00 24.14
CA GLU A 13 6.04 10.13 24.99
C GLU A 13 4.52 10.20 25.12
N LYS A 14 3.79 10.16 24.00
CA LYS A 14 2.31 10.16 23.98
C LYS A 14 1.69 8.96 24.72
N GLN A 15 2.41 7.85 24.81
CA GLN A 15 1.98 6.67 25.55
C GLN A 15 2.45 6.66 27.02
N GLY A 16 3.14 7.71 27.48
CA GLY A 16 3.61 7.83 28.86
C GLY A 16 4.75 6.87 29.19
N PHE A 17 5.54 6.43 28.23
CA PHE A 17 6.65 5.48 28.47
C PHE A 17 7.88 6.11 29.08
N GLY A 18 7.87 7.44 29.28
CA GLY A 18 8.99 8.22 29.77
C GLY A 18 10.08 8.47 28.71
N THR A 19 10.68 9.63 28.77
CA THR A 19 11.89 9.95 28.01
C THR A 19 13.09 9.60 28.87
N TRP A 20 13.80 8.52 28.52
CA TRP A 20 15.08 8.25 29.14
C TRP A 20 16.13 9.16 28.50
N PRO A 21 17.06 9.72 29.28
CA PRO A 21 18.13 10.54 28.74
C PRO A 21 19.03 9.67 27.83
N GLY A 22 19.08 10.03 26.56
CA GLY A 22 19.93 9.41 25.54
C GLY A 22 19.20 8.36 24.67
N HIS A 23 19.35 8.51 23.37
CA HIS A 23 18.94 7.51 22.38
C HIS A 23 19.88 6.31 22.46
N THR A 24 19.55 5.34 23.29
CA THR A 24 20.28 4.08 23.34
C THR A 24 19.49 3.01 22.59
N ALA A 25 20.19 2.14 21.88
CA ALA A 25 19.55 1.03 21.16
C ALA A 25 18.64 0.16 22.07
N TYR A 26 18.98 0.04 23.35
CA TYR A 26 18.17 -0.67 24.34
C TYR A 26 16.83 0.03 24.59
N VAL A 27 16.83 1.35 24.82
CA VAL A 27 15.61 2.13 25.08
C VAL A 27 14.72 2.13 23.86
N ASP A 28 15.28 2.31 22.67
CA ASP A 28 14.54 2.29 21.41
C ASP A 28 13.88 0.93 21.17
N ALA A 29 14.62 -0.16 21.38
CA ALA A 29 14.09 -1.52 21.26
C ALA A 29 12.97 -1.79 22.29
N HIS A 30 13.17 -1.35 23.54
CA HIS A 30 12.18 -1.52 24.61
C HIS A 30 10.88 -0.74 24.33
N ASN A 31 10.99 0.51 23.88
CA ASN A 31 9.84 1.33 23.53
C ASN A 31 9.11 0.81 22.28
N ALA A 32 9.85 0.36 21.26
CA ALA A 32 9.28 -0.31 20.11
C ALA A 32 8.46 -1.56 20.52
N LEU A 33 9.02 -2.39 21.41
CA LEU A 33 8.32 -3.56 21.91
C LEU A 33 7.04 -3.21 22.68
N LYS A 34 7.05 -2.14 23.49
CA LYS A 34 5.84 -1.65 24.17
C LYS A 34 4.76 -1.22 23.19
N ILE A 35 5.12 -0.47 22.15
CA ILE A 35 4.19 -0.04 21.09
C ILE A 35 3.61 -1.26 20.36
N LEU A 36 4.46 -2.23 19.98
CA LEU A 36 4.00 -3.48 19.34
C LEU A 36 3.02 -4.26 20.22
N ARG A 37 3.24 -4.30 21.54
CA ARG A 37 2.30 -4.92 22.49
C ARG A 37 0.94 -4.19 22.53
N ILE A 38 0.94 -2.87 22.46
CA ILE A 38 -0.30 -2.08 22.37
C ILE A 38 -1.05 -2.39 21.06
N ILE A 39 -0.34 -2.40 19.93
CA ILE A 39 -0.94 -2.75 18.64
C ILE A 39 -1.55 -4.15 18.70
N LYS A 40 -0.79 -5.14 19.20
CA LYS A 40 -1.26 -6.51 19.34
C LYS A 40 -2.51 -6.63 20.21
N SER A 41 -2.60 -5.88 21.31
CA SER A 41 -3.71 -5.99 22.26
C SER A 41 -4.96 -5.20 21.84
N LYS A 42 -4.77 -4.02 21.24
CA LYS A 42 -5.88 -3.10 20.90
C LYS A 42 -6.33 -3.17 19.45
N HIS A 43 -5.47 -3.68 18.57
CA HIS A 43 -5.68 -3.71 17.11
C HIS A 43 -5.29 -5.07 16.53
N LYS A 44 -5.96 -6.11 16.99
CA LYS A 44 -5.63 -7.52 16.67
C LYS A 44 -5.61 -7.78 15.16
N GLU A 45 -6.58 -7.28 14.42
CA GLU A 45 -6.65 -7.46 12.95
C GLU A 45 -5.45 -6.83 12.24
N ASN A 46 -5.07 -5.60 12.63
CA ASN A 46 -3.89 -4.94 12.09
C ASN A 46 -2.62 -5.70 12.46
N TRP A 47 -2.55 -6.27 13.66
CA TRP A 47 -1.42 -7.09 14.09
C TRP A 47 -1.28 -8.37 13.26
N GLU A 48 -2.38 -9.07 13.01
CA GLU A 48 -2.39 -10.28 12.18
C GLU A 48 -2.01 -9.96 10.73
N THR A 49 -2.49 -8.85 10.19
CA THR A 49 -2.10 -8.38 8.86
C THR A 49 -0.62 -8.00 8.81
N PHE A 50 -0.11 -7.31 9.82
CA PHE A 50 1.32 -7.00 9.95
C PHE A 50 2.18 -8.28 9.95
N LEU A 51 1.80 -9.30 10.71
CA LEU A 51 2.51 -10.57 10.73
C LEU A 51 2.50 -11.26 9.35
N ARG A 52 1.35 -11.27 8.67
CA ARG A 52 1.24 -11.84 7.32
C ARG A 52 2.14 -11.11 6.31
N THR A 53 2.26 -9.79 6.44
CA THR A 53 3.05 -8.94 5.52
C THR A 53 4.50 -8.72 5.96
N SER A 54 4.93 -9.34 7.06
CA SER A 54 6.33 -9.25 7.53
C SER A 54 7.32 -10.03 6.67
N THR A 55 6.84 -10.95 5.84
CA THR A 55 7.67 -11.76 4.94
C THR A 55 7.29 -11.53 3.48
N LYS A 56 8.28 -11.67 2.58
CA LYS A 56 8.05 -11.59 1.13
C LYS A 56 6.97 -12.56 0.66
N ALA A 57 7.03 -13.81 1.12
CA ALA A 57 6.06 -14.83 0.75
C ALA A 57 4.65 -14.50 1.25
N GLY A 58 4.52 -13.96 2.45
CA GLY A 58 3.23 -13.52 3.00
C GLY A 58 2.63 -12.38 2.20
N VAL A 59 3.44 -11.39 1.83
CA VAL A 59 2.99 -10.27 0.97
C VAL A 59 2.55 -10.80 -0.39
N ASP A 60 3.36 -11.66 -1.03
CA ASP A 60 3.03 -12.18 -2.37
C ASP A 60 1.74 -13.01 -2.34
N THR A 61 1.56 -13.85 -1.33
CA THR A 61 0.32 -14.61 -1.12
C THR A 61 -0.89 -13.70 -0.95
N LEU A 62 -0.78 -12.65 -0.14
CA LEU A 62 -1.85 -11.68 0.09
C LEU A 62 -2.24 -10.97 -1.21
N LEU A 63 -1.26 -10.44 -1.94
CA LEU A 63 -1.48 -9.71 -3.19
C LEU A 63 -2.07 -10.56 -4.30
N ASN A 64 -1.76 -11.86 -4.32
CA ASN A 64 -2.32 -12.79 -5.30
C ASN A 64 -3.76 -13.19 -4.96
N LYS A 65 -4.08 -13.31 -3.67
CA LYS A 65 -5.38 -13.77 -3.19
C LYS A 65 -6.42 -12.64 -3.14
N GLU A 66 -6.05 -11.51 -2.59
CA GLU A 66 -6.95 -10.39 -2.35
C GLU A 66 -6.90 -9.41 -3.53
N GLY A 67 -8.05 -9.18 -4.17
CA GLY A 67 -8.13 -8.28 -5.32
C GLY A 67 -8.05 -6.80 -4.95
N ILE A 68 -8.56 -6.42 -3.77
CA ILE A 68 -8.66 -5.03 -3.28
C ILE A 68 -8.11 -4.98 -1.86
N PHE A 69 -7.29 -3.99 -1.55
CA PHE A 69 -6.72 -3.78 -0.22
C PHE A 69 -6.29 -2.33 -0.02
N SER A 70 -6.06 -1.95 1.22
CA SER A 70 -5.51 -0.65 1.58
C SER A 70 -3.99 -0.72 1.68
N ILE A 71 -3.29 0.28 1.16
CA ILE A 71 -1.87 0.49 1.41
C ILE A 71 -1.65 1.80 2.14
N PHE A 72 -0.66 1.80 3.02
CA PHE A 72 -0.26 2.98 3.76
C PHE A 72 1.15 3.39 3.34
N GLU A 73 1.30 4.66 2.95
CA GLU A 73 2.57 5.23 2.54
C GLU A 73 2.82 6.55 3.26
N ASN A 74 4.06 6.79 3.66
CA ASN A 74 4.49 8.13 4.05
C ASN A 74 5.09 8.84 2.84
N VAL A 75 4.40 9.87 2.36
CA VAL A 75 4.83 10.66 1.21
C VAL A 75 5.22 12.05 1.67
N LYS A 76 6.51 12.37 1.66
CA LYS A 76 7.03 13.68 2.08
C LYS A 76 6.54 14.09 3.47
N GLY A 77 6.58 13.18 4.44
CA GLY A 77 6.14 13.43 5.81
C GLY A 77 4.63 13.40 6.03
N LYS A 78 3.83 13.16 4.99
CA LYS A 78 2.38 13.00 5.11
C LYS A 78 1.99 11.54 5.01
N ASN A 79 1.18 11.10 5.95
CA ASN A 79 0.62 9.76 5.96
C ASN A 79 -0.55 9.69 4.98
N MET A 80 -0.45 8.81 4.01
CA MET A 80 -1.44 8.64 2.95
C MET A 80 -1.93 7.20 2.92
N THR A 81 -3.23 7.03 2.83
CA THR A 81 -3.87 5.73 2.64
C THR A 81 -4.43 5.66 1.22
N TYR A 82 -4.19 4.55 0.54
CA TYR A 82 -4.71 4.30 -0.80
C TYR A 82 -5.49 2.99 -0.82
N LEU A 83 -6.65 3.01 -1.46
CA LEU A 83 -7.38 1.80 -1.82
C LEU A 83 -6.94 1.37 -3.20
N VAL A 84 -6.38 0.18 -3.31
CA VAL A 84 -5.76 -0.28 -4.54
C VAL A 84 -6.19 -1.70 -4.90
N CYS A 85 -6.05 -2.05 -6.17
CA CYS A 85 -6.05 -3.44 -6.60
C CYS A 85 -4.73 -3.78 -7.28
N THR A 86 -4.25 -5.02 -7.09
CA THR A 86 -3.12 -5.53 -7.87
C THR A 86 -3.55 -5.90 -9.28
N MET A 87 -2.62 -5.85 -10.19
CA MET A 87 -2.75 -6.44 -11.51
C MET A 87 -2.77 -7.98 -11.39
N HIS A 88 -3.36 -8.67 -12.37
CA HIS A 88 -3.46 -10.12 -12.31
C HIS A 88 -2.08 -10.78 -12.27
N PRO A 89 -1.84 -11.78 -11.38
CA PRO A 89 -0.52 -12.39 -11.21
C PRO A 89 0.06 -13.00 -12.49
N GLU A 90 -0.78 -13.58 -13.33
CA GLU A 90 -0.37 -14.21 -14.59
C GLU A 90 0.22 -13.22 -15.60
N TYR A 91 -0.10 -11.95 -15.47
CA TYR A 91 0.41 -10.91 -16.36
C TYR A 91 1.76 -10.35 -15.90
N TYR A 92 2.27 -10.80 -14.77
CA TYR A 92 3.63 -10.45 -14.36
C TYR A 92 4.65 -11.25 -15.17
N SER A 93 5.37 -10.56 -16.05
CA SER A 93 6.49 -11.17 -16.75
C SER A 93 7.61 -11.51 -15.78
N HIS A 94 8.03 -12.78 -15.76
CA HIS A 94 9.21 -13.23 -15.00
C HIS A 94 10.54 -12.81 -15.64
N THR A 95 10.52 -12.05 -16.73
CA THR A 95 11.69 -11.74 -17.58
C THR A 95 12.62 -10.67 -17.01
N HIS A 96 12.27 -9.99 -15.91
CA HIS A 96 13.12 -8.99 -15.29
C HIS A 96 13.57 -9.37 -13.88
N PRO A 97 14.67 -10.09 -13.70
CA PRO A 97 15.17 -10.54 -12.40
C PRO A 97 15.42 -9.37 -11.42
N LYS A 98 15.79 -8.19 -11.90
CA LYS A 98 16.02 -7.00 -11.08
C LYS A 98 14.71 -6.39 -10.51
N LYS A 99 13.54 -6.70 -11.08
CA LYS A 99 12.23 -6.17 -10.66
C LYS A 99 11.29 -7.24 -10.10
N SER A 100 11.80 -8.44 -9.83
CA SER A 100 10.99 -9.56 -9.31
C SER A 100 10.29 -9.26 -7.97
N ASN A 101 10.76 -8.23 -7.26
CA ASN A 101 10.19 -7.79 -5.99
C ASN A 101 9.19 -6.63 -6.13
N ASP A 102 9.02 -6.07 -7.32
CA ASP A 102 8.10 -4.96 -7.56
C ASP A 102 6.77 -5.51 -8.07
N LYS A 103 5.70 -5.21 -7.35
CA LYS A 103 4.31 -5.46 -7.77
C LYS A 103 3.63 -4.13 -8.02
N PHE A 104 2.78 -4.10 -9.04
CA PHE A 104 2.07 -2.87 -9.41
C PHE A 104 0.63 -2.94 -8.92
N ALA A 105 0.19 -1.84 -8.32
CA ALA A 105 -1.19 -1.69 -7.86
C ALA A 105 -1.79 -0.41 -8.42
N PHE A 106 -3.08 -0.47 -8.77
CA PHE A 106 -3.84 0.65 -9.30
C PHE A 106 -4.67 1.30 -8.19
N ASP A 107 -4.61 2.63 -8.09
CA ASP A 107 -5.39 3.42 -7.15
C ASP A 107 -6.85 3.53 -7.63
N LEU A 108 -7.76 2.88 -6.93
CA LEU A 108 -9.17 2.74 -7.28
C LEU A 108 -10.00 4.03 -7.17
N ARG A 109 -9.39 5.12 -6.67
CA ARG A 109 -9.97 6.46 -6.78
C ARG A 109 -10.13 6.88 -8.23
N ARG A 110 -9.27 6.40 -9.13
CA ARG A 110 -9.28 6.72 -10.55
C ARG A 110 -10.13 5.74 -11.34
N ASP A 111 -10.76 6.25 -12.40
CA ASP A 111 -11.41 5.39 -13.38
C ASP A 111 -10.33 4.78 -14.29
N PRO A 112 -10.22 3.46 -14.39
CA PRO A 112 -9.28 2.81 -15.28
C PRO A 112 -9.74 2.78 -16.73
N GLU A 113 -11.05 2.87 -16.99
CA GLU A 113 -11.66 2.62 -18.32
C GLU A 113 -11.00 3.42 -19.44
N PRO A 114 -10.75 4.74 -19.29
CA PRO A 114 -10.06 5.51 -20.33
C PRO A 114 -8.63 5.07 -20.60
N LEU A 115 -7.97 4.38 -19.65
CA LEU A 115 -6.56 4.00 -19.74
C LEU A 115 -6.34 2.65 -20.43
N LEU A 116 -7.37 1.77 -20.44
CA LEU A 116 -7.23 0.37 -20.82
C LEU A 116 -6.87 0.18 -22.30
N ASN A 117 -7.35 1.09 -23.16
CA ASN A 117 -7.19 1.03 -24.61
C ASN A 117 -6.12 2.00 -25.14
N MET A 118 -5.38 2.67 -24.27
CA MET A 118 -4.31 3.58 -24.68
C MET A 118 -3.12 2.83 -25.24
N SER A 119 -2.48 3.39 -26.27
CA SER A 119 -1.15 2.94 -26.69
C SER A 119 -0.14 3.12 -25.57
N LEU A 120 0.99 2.40 -25.62
CA LEU A 120 2.03 2.48 -24.60
C LEU A 120 2.54 3.91 -24.38
N SER A 121 2.71 4.69 -25.44
CA SER A 121 3.17 6.08 -25.37
C SER A 121 2.14 7.01 -24.72
N GLN A 122 0.87 6.88 -25.10
CA GLN A 122 -0.24 7.64 -24.50
C GLN A 122 -0.40 7.29 -23.02
N LEU A 123 -0.40 6.00 -22.68
CA LEU A 123 -0.51 5.54 -21.31
C LEU A 123 0.63 6.08 -20.44
N LYS A 124 1.87 6.00 -20.94
CA LYS A 124 3.06 6.51 -20.24
C LYS A 124 2.98 8.00 -19.93
N SER A 125 2.52 8.82 -20.89
CA SER A 125 2.33 10.26 -20.66
C SER A 125 1.20 10.55 -19.69
N THR A 126 0.06 9.86 -19.85
CA THR A 126 -1.15 10.06 -19.02
C THR A 126 -0.91 9.70 -17.57
N ILE A 127 -0.32 8.52 -17.28
CA ILE A 127 -0.08 8.12 -15.87
C ILE A 127 0.96 9.00 -15.17
N LYS A 128 1.90 9.58 -15.92
CA LYS A 128 2.88 10.54 -15.37
C LYS A 128 2.25 11.87 -14.98
N SER A 129 1.19 12.30 -15.66
CA SER A 129 0.50 13.57 -15.36
C SER A 129 -0.36 13.50 -14.09
N PHE A 130 -0.71 12.31 -13.61
CA PHE A 130 -1.56 12.19 -12.44
C PHE A 130 -0.85 12.59 -11.14
N SER A 131 -1.52 13.43 -10.36
CA SER A 131 -1.13 13.77 -8.99
C SER A 131 -2.35 13.57 -8.06
N PRO A 132 -2.26 12.71 -7.06
CA PRO A 132 -1.21 11.69 -6.86
C PRO A 132 -1.23 10.63 -7.96
N LYS A 133 -0.12 9.92 -8.12
CA LYS A 133 0.04 8.85 -9.13
C LYS A 133 -1.05 7.79 -8.98
N CYS A 134 -1.55 7.28 -10.11
CA CYS A 134 -2.54 6.19 -10.11
C CYS A 134 -1.91 4.79 -9.99
N ILE A 135 -0.63 4.64 -10.35
CA ILE A 135 0.10 3.38 -10.20
C ILE A 135 1.02 3.47 -8.99
N ARG A 136 0.91 2.49 -8.09
CA ARG A 136 1.74 2.29 -6.92
C ARG A 136 2.66 1.11 -7.12
N VAL A 137 3.93 1.27 -6.76
CA VAL A 137 4.92 0.20 -6.82
C VAL A 137 5.12 -0.34 -5.42
N LEU A 138 4.70 -1.59 -5.21
CA LEU A 138 4.84 -2.29 -3.94
C LEU A 138 6.10 -3.15 -3.98
N LYS A 139 7.06 -2.81 -3.13
CA LYS A 139 8.29 -3.61 -2.97
C LYS A 139 8.04 -4.71 -1.95
N ILE A 140 7.72 -5.93 -2.42
CA ILE A 140 7.30 -7.04 -1.55
C ILE A 140 8.39 -7.51 -0.56
N ASN A 141 9.65 -7.18 -0.82
CA ASN A 141 10.78 -7.45 0.08
C ASN A 141 11.05 -6.35 1.11
N LYS A 142 10.21 -5.30 1.18
CA LYS A 142 10.36 -4.18 2.11
C LYS A 142 9.23 -4.08 3.12
N ALA A 143 8.57 -5.19 3.43
CA ALA A 143 7.46 -5.27 4.36
C ALA A 143 6.46 -4.09 4.20
N PRO A 144 5.81 -3.95 3.03
CA PRO A 144 4.86 -2.87 2.80
C PRO A 144 3.70 -2.97 3.79
N ILE A 145 3.20 -1.83 4.26
CA ILE A 145 2.04 -1.79 5.15
C ILE A 145 0.78 -1.97 4.28
N ILE A 146 0.21 -3.17 4.34
CA ILE A 146 -1.01 -3.55 3.64
C ILE A 146 -2.07 -3.85 4.71
N LEU A 147 -3.24 -3.26 4.56
CA LEU A 147 -4.36 -3.41 5.48
C LEU A 147 -5.60 -3.86 4.70
N ASP A 148 -6.61 -4.29 5.43
CA ASP A 148 -7.93 -4.59 4.89
C ASP A 148 -8.51 -3.40 4.10
N GLU A 149 -9.34 -3.67 3.08
CA GLU A 149 -9.96 -2.66 2.23
C GLU A 149 -10.80 -1.66 3.04
N GLN A 150 -11.42 -2.11 4.13
CA GLN A 150 -12.27 -1.29 5.00
C GLN A 150 -11.51 -0.12 5.62
N PHE A 151 -10.18 -0.23 5.73
CA PHE A 151 -9.38 0.86 6.30
C PHE A 151 -9.40 2.11 5.42
N ALA A 152 -9.22 1.96 4.11
CA ALA A 152 -9.29 3.08 3.16
C ALA A 152 -10.74 3.49 2.87
N LEU A 153 -11.69 2.55 2.82
CA LEU A 153 -13.10 2.82 2.56
C LEU A 153 -13.73 3.77 3.58
N LYS A 154 -13.23 3.81 4.80
CA LYS A 154 -13.68 4.75 5.84
C LYS A 154 -13.13 6.17 5.66
N GLN A 155 -12.22 6.39 4.72
CA GLN A 155 -11.52 7.66 4.54
C GLN A 155 -11.82 8.29 3.18
N LYS A 156 -11.82 9.64 3.15
CA LYS A 156 -11.88 10.35 1.86
C LYS A 156 -10.59 10.13 1.07
N PRO A 157 -10.66 10.02 -0.26
CA PRO A 157 -11.87 10.18 -1.11
C PRO A 157 -12.72 8.90 -1.25
N TYR A 158 -12.28 7.74 -0.76
CA TYR A 158 -12.89 6.45 -1.04
C TYR A 158 -14.26 6.28 -0.41
N SER A 159 -14.48 6.87 0.79
CA SER A 159 -15.78 6.85 1.47
C SER A 159 -16.92 7.56 0.69
N SER A 160 -16.56 8.31 -0.35
CA SER A 160 -17.52 9.01 -1.24
C SER A 160 -17.74 8.28 -2.57
N ILE A 161 -17.10 7.12 -2.77
CA ILE A 161 -17.20 6.33 -4.00
C ILE A 161 -18.03 5.09 -3.69
N ASP A 162 -18.99 4.79 -4.56
CA ASP A 162 -19.81 3.60 -4.44
C ASP A 162 -18.95 2.32 -4.46
N LEU A 163 -19.24 1.38 -3.56
CA LEU A 163 -18.47 0.14 -3.42
C LEU A 163 -18.54 -0.74 -4.67
N GLU A 164 -19.67 -0.79 -5.35
CA GLU A 164 -19.82 -1.56 -6.58
C GLU A 164 -19.01 -0.94 -7.71
N LEU A 165 -18.91 0.39 -7.75
CA LEU A 165 -18.02 1.08 -8.69
C LEU A 165 -16.55 0.75 -8.40
N ILE A 166 -16.13 0.69 -7.14
CA ILE A 166 -14.78 0.27 -6.74
C ILE A 166 -14.49 -1.15 -7.22
N LYS A 167 -15.40 -2.09 -6.97
CA LYS A 167 -15.29 -3.48 -7.43
C LYS A 167 -15.23 -3.59 -8.96
N LYS A 168 -16.07 -2.82 -9.66
CA LYS A 168 -16.05 -2.75 -11.13
C LYS A 168 -14.68 -2.29 -11.63
N ARG A 169 -14.14 -1.22 -11.08
CA ARG A 169 -12.81 -0.70 -11.43
C ARG A 169 -11.71 -1.74 -11.21
N ALA A 170 -11.72 -2.41 -10.07
CA ALA A 170 -10.75 -3.46 -9.76
C ALA A 170 -10.83 -4.61 -10.77
N LYS A 171 -12.04 -5.06 -11.12
CA LYS A 171 -12.27 -6.11 -12.13
C LYS A 171 -11.74 -5.69 -13.50
N LEU A 172 -11.99 -4.44 -13.92
CA LEU A 172 -11.48 -3.91 -15.18
C LEU A 172 -9.96 -3.94 -15.24
N VAL A 173 -9.28 -3.46 -14.20
CA VAL A 173 -7.82 -3.48 -14.13
C VAL A 173 -7.27 -4.90 -14.16
N ARG A 174 -7.81 -5.79 -13.33
CA ARG A 174 -7.30 -7.16 -13.22
C ARG A 174 -7.51 -7.99 -14.48
N ASN A 175 -8.59 -7.76 -15.23
CA ASN A 175 -8.93 -8.52 -16.44
C ASN A 175 -8.29 -7.92 -17.70
N SER A 176 -7.62 -6.78 -17.63
CA SER A 176 -7.00 -6.16 -18.80
C SER A 176 -5.52 -6.56 -18.91
N GLU A 177 -5.25 -7.66 -19.62
CA GLU A 177 -3.89 -8.15 -19.86
C GLU A 177 -3.01 -7.09 -20.51
N ASN A 178 -3.50 -6.46 -21.58
CA ASN A 178 -2.73 -5.45 -22.31
C ASN A 178 -2.35 -4.25 -21.44
N PHE A 179 -3.27 -3.76 -20.63
CA PHE A 179 -2.99 -2.70 -19.66
C PHE A 179 -1.92 -3.13 -18.65
N CYS A 180 -2.06 -4.33 -18.06
CA CYS A 180 -1.09 -4.86 -17.10
C CYS A 180 0.31 -4.99 -17.69
N ARG A 181 0.43 -5.52 -18.91
CA ARG A 181 1.71 -5.63 -19.64
C ARG A 181 2.33 -4.26 -19.95
N ASN A 182 1.50 -3.30 -20.40
CA ASN A 182 1.96 -1.95 -20.66
C ASN A 182 2.50 -1.26 -19.40
N ILE A 183 1.84 -1.43 -18.25
CA ILE A 183 2.33 -0.88 -16.98
C ILE A 183 3.70 -1.48 -16.62
N GLN A 184 3.88 -2.79 -16.77
CA GLN A 184 5.18 -3.42 -16.52
C GLN A 184 6.29 -2.89 -17.44
N THR A 185 5.96 -2.58 -18.69
CA THR A 185 6.93 -2.01 -19.65
C THR A 185 7.29 -0.57 -19.29
N ILE A 186 6.35 0.19 -18.71
CA ILE A 186 6.57 1.60 -18.36
C ILE A 186 7.44 1.76 -17.10
N TYR A 187 7.36 0.83 -16.16
CA TYR A 187 8.04 0.87 -14.85
C TYR A 187 9.22 -0.09 -14.77
#